data_745b945f8cc32864ee15c1335c4b48e5
#
_entry.id   745b945f8cc32864ee15c1335c4b48e5
#
_cell.length_a   1.000
_cell.length_b   1.000
_cell.length_c   1.000
_cell.angle_alpha   90.00
_cell.angle_beta   90.00
_cell.angle_gamma   90.00
#
_symmetry.space_group_name_H-M   'P 1'
#
loop_
_entity.id
_entity.type
_entity.pdbx_description
1 polymer ?
#
loop_
_entity_poly.entity_id
_entity_poly.type
_entity_poly.pdbx_seq_one_letter_code
_entity_poly.pdbx_strand_id
1 'polypeptide(L)'
;MLWGDGNVCRPCLTKTNKNFSGMIFILAPRRKAPPLNEQSKGSPLVQTHVLKPISRRQALAFIGAAGASMALSGVALAGPEEVAARINDITGGAAGDDTLIMLDLPEIAENGNAVKVAFDIDSPMTAENHVKAVHILADGNPEPDVATFNFSPAMGACYASTRMRLSKTQNVHVIAAFSDGSFGSASATVKVTIGGCGG
;
A
#
# COMPACT_ATOMS: atom_id res chain seq x y z
N MET A 1 4.45 25.53 56.32
CA MET A 1 4.94 26.92 56.28
C MET A 1 6.03 27.01 55.20
N LEU A 2 5.78 28.01 54.28
CA LEU A 2 6.60 28.62 53.24
C LEU A 2 6.84 27.79 51.99
N TRP A 3 6.12 28.00 51.05
CA TRP A 3 5.99 28.84 49.83
C TRP A 3 7.32 29.40 49.32
N GLY A 4 7.67 29.19 48.06
CA GLY A 4 8.77 29.77 47.33
C GLY A 4 8.64 29.50 45.83
N ASP A 5 8.00 30.47 45.16
CA ASP A 5 7.82 30.64 43.73
C ASP A 5 9.13 30.70 42.94
N GLY A 6 9.04 30.39 41.65
CA GLY A 6 10.12 30.71 40.73
C GLY A 6 10.05 30.06 39.35
N ASN A 7 8.95 30.30 38.61
CA ASN A 7 8.95 30.17 37.16
C ASN A 7 9.86 31.20 36.52
N VAL A 8 10.93 30.81 35.84
CA VAL A 8 11.56 31.60 34.80
C VAL A 8 11.97 30.70 33.64
N CYS A 9 11.16 30.70 32.61
CA CYS A 9 11.57 30.24 31.27
C CYS A 9 12.69 31.15 30.77
N ARG A 10 13.88 30.58 30.56
CA ARG A 10 14.94 31.28 29.82
C ARG A 10 14.81 30.93 28.33
N PRO A 11 14.82 31.95 27.46
CA PRO A 11 14.76 31.70 26.02
C PRO A 11 16.09 31.12 25.52
N CYS A 12 15.99 30.15 24.65
CA CYS A 12 17.11 29.60 23.88
C CYS A 12 17.77 30.71 23.06
N LEU A 13 19.03 31.03 23.43
CA LEU A 13 19.88 31.86 22.60
C LEU A 13 20.29 31.09 21.35
N THR A 14 19.76 31.49 20.23
CA THR A 14 20.24 31.10 18.89
C THR A 14 21.66 31.66 18.70
N LYS A 15 22.66 30.79 18.61
CA LYS A 15 24.00 31.13 18.13
C LYS A 15 23.90 31.49 16.65
N THR A 16 23.97 32.77 16.34
CA THR A 16 24.21 33.31 15.00
C THR A 16 25.61 32.91 14.55
N ASN A 17 25.67 32.03 13.58
CA ASN A 17 26.92 31.71 12.88
C ASN A 17 27.17 32.81 11.82
N LYS A 18 28.07 33.71 12.09
CA LYS A 18 28.60 34.69 11.15
C LYS A 18 29.65 34.01 10.28
N ASN A 19 29.26 33.49 9.15
CA ASN A 19 30.17 33.32 8.00
C ASN A 19 29.30 33.03 6.77
N PHE A 20 28.76 34.10 6.21
CA PHE A 20 28.23 34.10 4.86
C PHE A 20 28.87 35.24 4.08
N SER A 21 30.10 34.99 3.66
CA SER A 21 30.82 35.84 2.71
C SER A 21 30.71 35.18 1.33
N GLY A 22 30.15 35.90 0.38
CA GLY A 22 30.33 35.57 -1.02
C GLY A 22 29.09 34.95 -1.72
N MET A 23 27.98 35.69 -1.75
CA MET A 23 26.91 35.38 -2.72
C MET A 23 27.09 36.31 -3.92
N ILE A 24 27.84 35.81 -4.92
CA ILE A 24 27.95 36.45 -6.23
C ILE A 24 26.61 36.27 -6.95
N PHE A 25 25.85 37.36 -7.06
CA PHE A 25 24.69 37.42 -7.95
C PHE A 25 25.17 37.42 -9.40
N ILE A 26 25.13 36.27 -10.05
CA ILE A 26 25.28 36.17 -11.49
C ILE A 26 23.95 36.62 -12.08
N LEU A 27 23.89 37.86 -12.56
CA LEU A 27 22.79 38.33 -13.39
C LEU A 27 22.76 37.49 -14.67
N ALA A 28 21.74 36.67 -14.82
CA ALA A 28 21.48 36.00 -16.09
C ALA A 28 21.16 37.02 -17.20
N PRO A 29 21.75 36.92 -18.37
CA PRO A 29 21.47 37.87 -19.46
C PRO A 29 20.03 37.68 -19.92
N ARG A 30 19.30 38.80 -20.00
CA ARG A 30 17.96 38.89 -20.62
C ARG A 30 18.06 38.33 -22.03
N ARG A 31 17.46 37.18 -22.29
CA ARG A 31 17.22 36.69 -23.62
C ARG A 31 16.25 37.65 -24.33
N LYS A 32 16.74 38.30 -25.38
CA LYS A 32 15.93 39.07 -26.32
C LYS A 32 14.89 38.13 -26.92
N ALA A 33 13.64 38.56 -26.88
CA ALA A 33 12.56 37.90 -27.60
C ALA A 33 12.86 37.88 -29.09
N PRO A 34 12.63 36.77 -29.81
CA PRO A 34 12.80 36.74 -31.26
C PRO A 34 11.75 37.65 -31.91
N PRO A 35 12.09 38.31 -33.03
CA PRO A 35 11.17 39.14 -33.76
C PRO A 35 10.04 38.32 -34.34
N LEU A 36 8.82 38.84 -34.25
CA LEU A 36 7.63 38.32 -34.92
C LEU A 36 7.87 38.41 -36.44
N ASN A 37 8.22 37.28 -37.01
CA ASN A 37 8.26 37.19 -38.47
C ASN A 37 6.85 36.93 -38.97
N GLU A 38 6.26 37.97 -39.50
CA GLU A 38 5.08 37.95 -40.33
C GLU A 38 5.38 37.20 -41.62
N GLN A 39 5.00 35.93 -41.70
CA GLN A 39 4.82 35.25 -42.98
C GLN A 39 3.43 34.65 -43.05
N SER A 40 2.54 35.51 -43.47
CA SER A 40 1.34 35.20 -44.21
C SER A 40 1.69 34.28 -45.37
N LYS A 41 1.02 33.19 -45.49
CA LYS A 41 0.49 32.48 -46.66
C LYS A 41 0.55 30.98 -46.50
N GLY A 42 -0.61 30.41 -46.53
CA GLY A 42 -0.79 28.98 -46.67
C GLY A 42 -1.72 28.42 -45.61
N SER A 43 -3.02 28.70 -45.75
CA SER A 43 -4.05 27.94 -45.06
C SER A 43 -3.87 26.48 -45.44
N PRO A 44 -3.59 25.56 -44.48
CA PRO A 44 -3.76 24.15 -44.78
C PRO A 44 -5.25 23.93 -44.99
N LEU A 45 -5.59 23.45 -46.17
CA LEU A 45 -6.91 22.92 -46.50
C LEU A 45 -7.33 21.98 -45.36
N VAL A 46 -8.32 22.41 -44.61
CA VAL A 46 -9.04 21.53 -43.71
C VAL A 46 -9.64 20.44 -44.58
N GLN A 47 -8.99 19.30 -44.65
CA GLN A 47 -9.57 18.11 -45.22
C GLN A 47 -10.72 17.73 -44.27
N THR A 48 -11.90 18.20 -44.57
CA THR A 48 -13.14 17.66 -44.02
C THR A 48 -13.21 16.22 -44.48
N HIS A 49 -12.76 15.30 -43.64
CA HIS A 49 -13.12 13.89 -43.77
C HIS A 49 -14.64 13.80 -43.68
N VAL A 50 -15.27 13.74 -44.84
CA VAL A 50 -16.68 13.42 -44.95
C VAL A 50 -16.84 12.03 -44.38
N LEU A 51 -17.28 11.96 -43.12
CA LEU A 51 -17.61 10.70 -42.47
C LEU A 51 -18.73 10.06 -43.30
N LYS A 52 -18.39 8.95 -43.93
CA LYS A 52 -19.34 8.15 -44.69
C LYS A 52 -20.51 7.77 -43.76
N PRO A 53 -21.78 8.02 -44.12
CA PRO A 53 -22.88 7.71 -43.22
C PRO A 53 -22.90 6.22 -42.95
N ILE A 54 -22.69 5.86 -41.68
CA ILE A 54 -22.76 4.47 -41.20
C ILE A 54 -24.24 4.07 -41.24
N SER A 55 -24.58 3.01 -41.97
CA SER A 55 -25.96 2.52 -42.03
C SER A 55 -26.36 1.98 -40.65
N ARG A 56 -27.68 2.08 -40.33
CA ARG A 56 -28.22 1.60 -39.05
C ARG A 56 -27.86 0.11 -38.78
N ARG A 57 -27.74 -0.72 -39.83
CA ARG A 57 -27.33 -2.11 -39.72
C ARG A 57 -25.85 -2.25 -39.32
N GLN A 58 -24.98 -1.39 -39.82
CA GLN A 58 -23.55 -1.37 -39.44
C GLN A 58 -23.37 -0.87 -37.98
N ALA A 59 -24.14 0.13 -37.55
CA ALA A 59 -24.13 0.60 -36.17
C ALA A 59 -24.53 -0.50 -35.18
N LEU A 60 -25.55 -1.28 -35.51
CA LEU A 60 -26.01 -2.42 -34.67
C LEU A 60 -24.96 -3.55 -34.61
N ALA A 61 -24.24 -3.81 -35.70
CA ALA A 61 -23.16 -4.80 -35.74
C ALA A 61 -21.97 -4.38 -34.84
N PHE A 62 -21.64 -3.10 -34.79
CA PHE A 62 -20.56 -2.60 -33.88
C PHE A 62 -20.98 -2.65 -32.41
N ILE A 63 -22.26 -2.40 -32.08
CA ILE A 63 -22.76 -2.51 -30.71
C ILE A 63 -22.75 -3.98 -30.23
N GLY A 64 -23.11 -4.93 -31.13
CA GLY A 64 -23.05 -6.35 -30.82
C GLY A 64 -21.66 -6.89 -30.56
N ALA A 65 -20.65 -6.40 -31.29
CA ALA A 65 -19.24 -6.82 -31.11
C ALA A 65 -18.60 -6.20 -29.84
N ALA A 66 -18.97 -4.97 -29.47
CA ALA A 66 -18.49 -4.32 -28.26
C ALA A 66 -19.15 -4.88 -26.97
N GLY A 67 -20.40 -5.37 -27.06
CA GLY A 67 -21.10 -5.95 -25.93
C GLY A 67 -20.59 -7.33 -25.50
N ALA A 68 -19.97 -8.09 -26.39
CA ALA A 68 -19.47 -9.43 -26.07
C ALA A 68 -18.16 -9.44 -25.27
N SER A 69 -17.41 -8.35 -25.26
CA SER A 69 -16.13 -8.24 -24.51
C SER A 69 -16.28 -7.75 -23.06
N MET A 70 -17.45 -7.28 -22.64
CA MET A 70 -17.68 -6.82 -21.26
C MET A 70 -18.23 -7.90 -20.32
N ALA A 71 -18.53 -9.11 -20.80
CA ALA A 71 -19.18 -10.15 -19.99
C ALA A 71 -18.24 -11.03 -19.16
N LEU A 72 -16.91 -10.78 -19.18
CA LEU A 72 -15.94 -11.57 -18.43
C LEU A 72 -15.19 -10.79 -17.34
N SER A 73 -15.76 -9.71 -16.84
CA SER A 73 -15.26 -9.10 -15.60
C SER A 73 -15.73 -9.92 -14.39
N GLY A 74 -15.27 -11.15 -14.28
CA GLY A 74 -15.31 -11.87 -13.02
C GLY A 74 -14.54 -11.06 -12.00
N VAL A 75 -15.07 -10.89 -10.80
CA VAL A 75 -14.31 -10.37 -9.67
C VAL A 75 -13.14 -11.32 -9.48
N ALA A 76 -11.93 -10.90 -9.84
CA ALA A 76 -10.73 -11.66 -9.55
C ALA A 76 -10.61 -11.67 -8.02
N LEU A 77 -10.82 -12.83 -7.41
CA LEU A 77 -10.47 -13.03 -6.00
C LEU A 77 -8.98 -13.33 -5.97
N ALA A 78 -8.28 -12.74 -5.01
CA ALA A 78 -6.90 -13.13 -4.75
C ALA A 78 -6.84 -14.64 -4.54
N GLY A 79 -6.01 -15.30 -5.33
CA GLY A 79 -5.78 -16.74 -5.23
C GLY A 79 -4.52 -17.02 -4.42
N PRO A 80 -4.28 -18.32 -4.08
CA PRO A 80 -3.04 -18.71 -3.41
C PRO A 80 -1.77 -18.31 -4.17
N GLU A 81 -1.84 -18.24 -5.50
CA GLU A 81 -0.71 -17.82 -6.34
C GLU A 81 -0.39 -16.33 -6.16
N GLU A 82 -1.41 -15.48 -6.03
CA GLU A 82 -1.24 -14.06 -5.83
C GLU A 82 -0.68 -13.76 -4.44
N VAL A 83 -1.15 -14.49 -3.41
CA VAL A 83 -0.58 -14.40 -2.06
C VAL A 83 0.87 -14.88 -2.06
N ALA A 84 1.19 -15.98 -2.75
CA ALA A 84 2.55 -16.47 -2.85
C ALA A 84 3.47 -15.46 -3.55
N ALA A 85 3.01 -14.83 -4.63
CA ALA A 85 3.73 -13.75 -5.28
C ALA A 85 3.96 -12.57 -4.33
N ARG A 86 2.94 -12.19 -3.57
CA ARG A 86 3.03 -11.11 -2.59
C ARG A 86 3.99 -11.42 -1.44
N ILE A 87 3.99 -12.67 -0.94
CA ILE A 87 4.97 -13.14 0.04
C ILE A 87 6.38 -13.02 -0.52
N ASN A 88 6.60 -13.48 -1.76
CA ASN A 88 7.90 -13.36 -2.42
C ASN A 88 8.35 -11.90 -2.58
N ASP A 89 7.44 -10.98 -2.89
CA ASP A 89 7.74 -9.55 -2.97
C ASP A 89 8.19 -8.97 -1.62
N ILE A 90 7.54 -9.41 -0.53
CA ILE A 90 7.87 -8.96 0.83
C ILE A 90 9.19 -9.56 1.31
N THR A 91 9.39 -10.86 1.10
CA THR A 91 10.54 -11.61 1.63
C THR A 91 11.74 -11.64 0.69
N GLY A 92 11.57 -11.21 -0.57
CA GLY A 92 12.59 -11.39 -1.60
C GLY A 92 12.89 -12.85 -1.92
N GLY A 93 11.97 -13.77 -1.60
CA GLY A 93 12.14 -15.23 -1.78
C GLY A 93 12.87 -15.91 -0.60
N ALA A 94 13.15 -15.20 0.49
CA ALA A 94 13.72 -15.80 1.69
C ALA A 94 12.68 -16.69 2.41
N ALA A 95 13.13 -17.83 2.93
CA ALA A 95 12.29 -18.67 3.76
C ALA A 95 12.00 -18.01 5.11
N GLY A 96 10.74 -18.03 5.54
CA GLY A 96 10.36 -17.58 6.87
C GLY A 96 10.49 -18.69 7.91
N ASP A 97 10.86 -18.33 9.14
CA ASP A 97 10.84 -19.21 10.29
C ASP A 97 9.43 -19.17 10.91
N ASP A 98 8.80 -20.34 11.05
CA ASP A 98 7.44 -20.47 11.60
C ASP A 98 7.41 -20.55 13.13
N THR A 99 8.53 -20.78 13.78
CA THR A 99 8.62 -20.95 15.23
C THR A 99 8.52 -19.65 16.02
N LEU A 100 8.75 -18.49 15.36
CA LEU A 100 8.80 -17.19 16.02
C LEU A 100 7.43 -16.53 16.20
N ILE A 101 6.39 -16.99 15.49
CA ILE A 101 5.08 -16.34 15.43
C ILE A 101 4.02 -17.23 16.12
N MET A 102 3.48 -16.75 17.21
CA MET A 102 2.28 -17.31 17.83
C MET A 102 1.05 -16.63 17.22
N LEU A 103 0.29 -17.38 16.43
CA LEU A 103 -0.90 -16.90 15.74
C LEU A 103 -2.16 -17.37 16.43
N ASP A 104 -3.00 -16.43 16.90
CA ASP A 104 -4.31 -16.68 17.50
C ASP A 104 -5.42 -16.35 16.50
N LEU A 105 -5.94 -17.38 15.86
CA LEU A 105 -7.05 -17.34 14.90
C LEU A 105 -8.07 -18.42 15.25
N PRO A 106 -9.37 -18.15 15.14
CA PRO A 106 -10.39 -19.17 15.31
C PRO A 106 -10.35 -20.17 14.13
N GLU A 107 -10.42 -21.45 14.39
CA GLU A 107 -10.56 -22.47 13.35
C GLU A 107 -11.86 -22.32 12.56
N ILE A 108 -12.93 -21.87 13.24
CA ILE A 108 -14.26 -21.65 12.65
C ILE A 108 -14.73 -20.23 12.98
N ALA A 109 -15.02 -19.46 11.96
CA ALA A 109 -15.67 -18.17 12.04
C ALA A 109 -17.14 -18.30 11.57
N GLU A 110 -18.09 -18.18 12.48
CA GLU A 110 -19.51 -18.21 12.13
C GLU A 110 -19.88 -17.04 11.22
N ASN A 111 -19.23 -15.90 11.41
CA ASN A 111 -19.44 -14.69 10.62
C ASN A 111 -18.10 -14.12 10.15
N GLY A 112 -17.87 -14.17 8.84
CA GLY A 112 -16.66 -13.64 8.20
C GLY A 112 -16.50 -12.11 8.23
N ASN A 113 -17.53 -11.35 8.64
CA ASN A 113 -17.43 -9.88 8.67
C ASN A 113 -16.47 -9.34 9.73
N ALA A 114 -16.23 -10.09 10.81
CA ALA A 114 -15.42 -9.60 11.93
C ALA A 114 -14.68 -10.75 12.64
N VAL A 115 -13.76 -11.37 11.95
CA VAL A 115 -12.93 -12.47 12.48
C VAL A 115 -11.77 -11.88 13.26
N LYS A 116 -11.61 -12.30 14.52
CA LYS A 116 -10.47 -11.89 15.35
C LYS A 116 -9.18 -12.50 14.78
N VAL A 117 -8.17 -11.71 14.68
CA VAL A 117 -6.79 -12.14 14.45
C VAL A 117 -5.89 -11.47 15.48
N ALA A 118 -5.08 -12.26 16.15
CA ALA A 118 -4.03 -11.75 17.00
C ALA A 118 -2.74 -12.53 16.73
N PHE A 119 -1.63 -11.86 16.88
CA PHE A 119 -0.32 -12.48 16.79
C PHE A 119 0.57 -11.95 17.90
N ASP A 120 1.48 -12.78 18.33
CA ASP A 120 2.56 -12.46 19.25
C ASP A 120 3.85 -13.02 18.67
N ILE A 121 4.90 -12.20 18.60
CA ILE A 121 6.16 -12.56 17.98
C ILE A 121 7.26 -12.43 19.02
N ASP A 122 7.92 -13.55 19.29
CA ASP A 122 9.05 -13.59 20.20
C ASP A 122 10.25 -12.84 19.58
N SER A 123 10.45 -11.63 20.05
CA SER A 123 11.52 -10.74 19.61
C SER A 123 12.00 -9.89 20.77
N PRO A 124 13.33 -9.72 20.96
CA PRO A 124 13.87 -8.91 22.05
C PRO A 124 13.54 -7.43 21.92
N MET A 125 13.04 -6.97 20.81
CA MET A 125 12.65 -5.57 20.50
C MET A 125 13.75 -4.56 20.92
N THR A 126 15.00 -4.89 20.59
CA THR A 126 16.15 -3.98 20.80
C THR A 126 16.42 -3.12 19.57
N ALA A 127 17.31 -2.13 19.71
CA ALA A 127 17.70 -1.29 18.59
C ALA A 127 18.33 -2.11 17.44
N GLU A 128 19.07 -3.16 17.80
CA GLU A 128 19.79 -4.04 16.87
C GLU A 128 18.91 -5.14 16.31
N ASN A 129 18.00 -5.69 17.15
CA ASN A 129 17.12 -6.78 16.75
C ASN A 129 15.69 -6.52 17.19
N HIS A 130 14.84 -6.24 16.21
CA HIS A 130 13.41 -5.99 16.40
C HIS A 130 12.60 -6.35 15.15
N VAL A 131 11.31 -6.54 15.31
CA VAL A 131 10.38 -6.65 14.19
C VAL A 131 10.13 -5.25 13.63
N LYS A 132 10.31 -5.06 12.32
CA LYS A 132 10.00 -3.81 11.62
C LYS A 132 8.55 -3.73 11.19
N ALA A 133 8.08 -4.79 10.57
CA ALA A 133 6.74 -4.84 10.01
C ALA A 133 6.15 -6.25 10.09
N VAL A 134 4.84 -6.33 10.26
CA VAL A 134 4.07 -7.56 10.18
C VAL A 134 2.97 -7.38 9.16
N HIS A 135 2.93 -8.25 8.16
CA HIS A 135 1.93 -8.25 7.09
C HIS A 135 0.96 -9.40 7.31
N ILE A 136 -0.33 -9.11 7.22
CA ILE A 136 -1.40 -10.11 7.25
C ILE A 136 -1.97 -10.21 5.85
N LEU A 137 -1.95 -11.41 5.29
CA LEU A 137 -2.42 -11.73 3.95
C LEU A 137 -3.53 -12.79 4.02
N ALA A 138 -4.45 -12.78 3.05
CA ALA A 138 -5.56 -13.72 2.97
C ALA A 138 -5.81 -14.15 1.52
N ASP A 139 -5.89 -15.46 1.26
CA ASP A 139 -5.91 -16.04 -0.09
C ASP A 139 -7.30 -16.17 -0.72
N GLY A 140 -8.34 -15.77 0.00
CA GLY A 140 -9.73 -15.87 -0.46
C GLY A 140 -10.48 -14.55 -0.49
N ASN A 141 -9.85 -13.45 -0.13
CA ASN A 141 -10.39 -12.11 -0.23
C ASN A 141 -10.23 -11.55 -1.66
N PRO A 142 -10.93 -10.47 -2.04
CA PRO A 142 -10.68 -9.79 -3.31
C PRO A 142 -9.26 -9.23 -3.44
N GLU A 143 -8.68 -8.81 -2.32
CA GLU A 143 -7.30 -8.34 -2.22
C GLU A 143 -6.52 -9.19 -1.22
N PRO A 144 -5.27 -9.58 -1.52
CA PRO A 144 -4.47 -10.41 -0.63
C PRO A 144 -4.03 -9.66 0.64
N ASP A 145 -3.71 -8.36 0.52
CA ASP A 145 -3.24 -7.54 1.64
C ASP A 145 -4.40 -7.14 2.57
N VAL A 146 -4.41 -7.66 3.80
CA VAL A 146 -5.42 -7.35 4.80
C VAL A 146 -4.98 -6.20 5.70
N ALA A 147 -3.77 -6.28 6.25
CA ALA A 147 -3.24 -5.25 7.15
C ALA A 147 -1.71 -5.32 7.21
N THR A 148 -1.09 -4.18 7.49
CA THR A 148 0.33 -4.07 7.80
C THR A 148 0.51 -3.30 9.10
N PHE A 149 1.26 -3.88 10.05
CA PHE A 149 1.62 -3.27 11.32
C PHE A 149 3.10 -2.92 11.30
N ASN A 150 3.43 -1.69 11.62
CA ASN A 150 4.82 -1.26 11.75
C ASN A 150 5.19 -1.16 13.23
N PHE A 151 6.29 -1.78 13.59
CA PHE A 151 6.81 -1.82 14.96
C PHE A 151 8.10 -1.04 15.09
N SER A 152 8.43 -0.67 16.30
CA SER A 152 9.71 -0.05 16.65
C SER A 152 10.20 -0.59 17.98
N PRO A 153 11.51 -0.53 18.26
CA PRO A 153 12.08 -0.98 19.55
C PRO A 153 11.43 -0.32 20.78
N ALA A 154 10.93 0.91 20.62
CA ALA A 154 10.27 1.64 21.71
C ALA A 154 8.98 1.00 22.19
N MET A 155 8.38 0.09 21.42
CA MET A 155 7.13 -0.61 21.80
C MET A 155 7.37 -1.74 22.81
N GLY A 156 8.60 -2.25 22.90
CA GLY A 156 9.01 -3.25 23.90
C GLY A 156 8.46 -4.67 23.69
N ALA A 157 7.41 -4.83 22.86
CA ALA A 157 6.83 -6.11 22.50
C ALA A 157 6.24 -6.06 21.09
N CYS A 158 6.21 -7.19 20.39
CA CYS A 158 5.61 -7.31 19.07
C CYS A 158 4.29 -8.11 19.13
N TYR A 159 3.27 -7.48 19.63
CA TYR A 159 1.93 -8.03 19.77
C TYR A 159 0.93 -7.09 19.12
N ALA A 160 -0.05 -7.66 18.38
CA ALA A 160 -1.22 -6.90 17.95
C ALA A 160 -2.45 -7.82 17.87
N SER A 161 -3.62 -7.22 18.06
CA SER A 161 -4.90 -7.87 17.88
C SER A 161 -5.84 -6.94 17.12
N THR A 162 -6.47 -7.48 16.08
CA THR A 162 -7.42 -6.75 15.25
C THR A 162 -8.57 -7.64 14.80
N ARG A 163 -9.45 -7.09 13.98
CA ARG A 163 -10.51 -7.85 13.30
C ARG A 163 -10.41 -7.62 11.82
N MET A 164 -10.57 -8.69 11.06
CA MET A 164 -10.53 -8.68 9.62
C MET A 164 -11.80 -9.28 9.03
N ARG A 165 -12.04 -8.99 7.76
CA ARG A 165 -13.10 -9.63 6.99
C ARG A 165 -12.54 -10.78 6.18
N LEU A 166 -13.25 -11.90 6.20
CA LEU A 166 -12.97 -13.06 5.37
C LEU A 166 -14.18 -13.37 4.49
N SER A 167 -13.99 -13.38 3.18
CA SER A 167 -15.08 -13.58 2.22
C SER A 167 -15.59 -15.02 2.19
N LYS A 168 -14.70 -15.97 2.43
CA LYS A 168 -14.96 -17.41 2.42
C LYS A 168 -13.96 -18.14 3.30
N THR A 169 -14.10 -19.46 3.44
CA THR A 169 -13.07 -20.33 4.02
C THR A 169 -11.77 -20.16 3.26
N GLN A 170 -10.67 -19.83 3.95
CA GLN A 170 -9.40 -19.46 3.35
C GLN A 170 -8.24 -19.59 4.33
N ASN A 171 -7.02 -19.50 3.81
CA ASN A 171 -5.82 -19.40 4.61
C ASN A 171 -5.48 -17.94 4.89
N VAL A 172 -5.03 -17.70 6.10
CA VAL A 172 -4.49 -16.42 6.55
C VAL A 172 -3.01 -16.61 6.82
N HIS A 173 -2.19 -15.76 6.23
CA HIS A 173 -0.74 -15.77 6.36
C HIS A 173 -0.29 -14.54 7.12
N VAL A 174 0.63 -14.71 8.05
CA VAL A 174 1.27 -13.63 8.80
C VAL A 174 2.77 -13.68 8.52
N ILE A 175 3.31 -12.60 7.99
CA ILE A 175 4.72 -12.48 7.63
C ILE A 175 5.33 -11.37 8.47
N ALA A 176 6.35 -11.68 9.23
CA ALA A 176 7.12 -10.72 10.03
C ALA A 176 8.46 -10.43 9.36
N ALA A 177 8.79 -9.15 9.20
CA ALA A 177 10.07 -8.70 8.70
C ALA A 177 10.91 -8.16 9.87
N PHE A 178 12.09 -8.73 10.09
CA PHE A 178 13.00 -8.33 11.16
C PHE A 178 14.02 -7.28 10.70
N SER A 179 14.67 -6.64 11.67
CA SER A 179 15.70 -5.61 11.42
C SER A 179 16.97 -6.15 10.80
N ASP A 180 17.30 -7.41 11.04
CA ASP A 180 18.45 -8.12 10.50
C ASP A 180 18.25 -8.64 9.06
N GLY A 181 17.04 -8.45 8.51
CA GLY A 181 16.67 -8.93 7.16
C GLY A 181 16.16 -10.36 7.14
N SER A 182 15.97 -11.01 8.28
CA SER A 182 15.29 -12.29 8.39
C SER A 182 13.76 -12.11 8.35
N PHE A 183 13.03 -13.22 8.13
CA PHE A 183 11.59 -13.24 8.06
C PHE A 183 11.03 -14.36 8.92
N GLY A 184 9.91 -14.08 9.61
CA GLY A 184 9.06 -15.08 10.21
C GLY A 184 7.82 -15.28 9.35
N SER A 185 7.27 -16.49 9.30
CA SER A 185 6.01 -16.74 8.60
C SER A 185 5.16 -17.76 9.36
N ALA A 186 3.88 -17.45 9.53
CA ALA A 186 2.91 -18.38 10.08
C ALA A 186 1.64 -18.35 9.23
N SER A 187 0.94 -19.48 9.15
CA SER A 187 -0.33 -19.56 8.42
C SER A 187 -1.32 -20.45 9.13
N ALA A 188 -2.60 -20.10 9.03
CA ALA A 188 -3.68 -20.91 9.55
C ALA A 188 -4.90 -20.85 8.64
N THR A 189 -5.64 -21.95 8.56
CA THR A 189 -6.90 -22.03 7.80
C THR A 189 -8.06 -21.63 8.69
N VAL A 190 -8.90 -20.71 8.24
CA VAL A 190 -10.14 -20.32 8.91
C VAL A 190 -11.33 -20.77 8.09
N LYS A 191 -12.18 -21.61 8.66
CA LYS A 191 -13.46 -22.02 8.08
C LYS A 191 -14.51 -20.94 8.34
N VAL A 192 -15.06 -20.37 7.29
CA VAL A 192 -16.08 -19.32 7.36
C VAL A 192 -17.44 -19.90 7.00
N THR A 193 -18.40 -19.81 7.91
CA THR A 193 -19.77 -20.32 7.69
C THR A 193 -20.61 -19.32 6.90
N ILE A 194 -20.53 -18.03 7.24
CA ILE A 194 -21.18 -16.94 6.52
C ILE A 194 -20.10 -15.95 6.09
N GLY A 195 -19.89 -15.78 4.80
CA GLY A 195 -18.87 -14.90 4.22
C GLY A 195 -19.07 -13.44 4.57
N GLY A 196 -17.99 -12.71 4.72
CA GLY A 196 -18.00 -11.29 5.12
C GLY A 196 -17.99 -10.29 3.96
N CYS A 197 -17.77 -10.72 2.72
CA CYS A 197 -17.68 -9.85 1.54
C CYS A 197 -18.71 -10.33 0.50
N GLY A 198 -19.90 -9.74 0.51
CA GLY A 198 -20.85 -9.88 -0.59
C GLY A 198 -21.56 -11.22 -0.66
N GLY A 199 -21.94 -11.77 0.48
CA GLY A 199 -22.96 -12.83 0.53
C GLY A 199 -24.35 -12.26 0.37
#